data_2b1ba0ac3f340163905efa903492ef7f
#
_entry.id   2b1ba0ac3f340163905efa903492ef7f
#
_cell.length_a   1.000
_cell.length_b   1.000
_cell.length_c   1.000
_cell.angle_alpha   90.00
_cell.angle_beta   90.00
_cell.angle_gamma   90.00
#
_symmetry.space_group_name_H-M   'P 1'
#
loop_
_entity.id
_entity.type
_entity.pdbx_description
1 polymer ?
#
loop_
_entity_poly.entity_id
_entity_poly.type
_entity_poly.pdbx_seq_one_letter_code
_entity_poly.pdbx_strand_id
1 'polypeptide(L)'
;MLKILRDPGLLPYSQLMAIYEESNLETGSRIRPNGEENVRRFEGEQALYAFLQDFLRQGNILALWEQEGAPVAAVRAQPYLDGFLLTGLETRPDVRNRGYGKALVSALTKTLSGAVYAHIHKTNGASLTVHEKCGFRVCSDGAVLLDGTVSSRYCTYRYEHK
;
A
#
# COMPACT_ATOMS: atom_id res chain seq x y z
N MET A 1 -7.47 11.60 8.89
CA MET A 1 -8.75 11.49 8.16
C MET A 1 -8.54 10.71 6.86
N LEU A 2 -9.46 9.80 6.52
CA LEU A 2 -9.40 9.04 5.26
C LEU A 2 -9.69 9.95 4.06
N LYS A 3 -8.83 9.90 3.05
CA LYS A 3 -9.03 10.50 1.73
C LYS A 3 -8.86 9.45 0.65
N ILE A 4 -9.79 9.38 -0.28
CA ILE A 4 -9.78 8.41 -1.38
C ILE A 4 -9.52 9.15 -2.70
N LEU A 5 -8.48 8.75 -3.39
CA LEU A 5 -8.12 9.28 -4.71
C LEU A 5 -8.45 8.25 -5.79
N ARG A 6 -9.08 8.73 -6.86
CA ARG A 6 -9.40 7.99 -8.09
C ARG A 6 -8.89 8.71 -9.34
N ASP A 7 -8.63 10.01 -9.24
CA ASP A 7 -8.16 10.84 -10.33
C ASP A 7 -6.63 10.95 -10.29
N PRO A 8 -5.91 10.48 -11.32
CA PRO A 8 -4.46 10.60 -11.38
C PRO A 8 -3.94 12.05 -11.38
N GLY A 9 -4.77 13.01 -11.82
CA GLY A 9 -4.43 14.44 -11.79
C GLY A 9 -4.38 15.05 -10.39
N LEU A 10 -4.91 14.35 -9.39
CA LEU A 10 -4.96 14.81 -7.99
C LEU A 10 -3.87 14.18 -7.10
N LEU A 11 -2.93 13.41 -7.67
CA LEU A 11 -1.86 12.77 -6.91
C LEU A 11 -0.96 13.82 -6.24
N PRO A 12 -0.83 13.81 -4.90
CA PRO A 12 0.05 14.74 -4.18
C PRO A 12 1.50 14.24 -4.23
N TYR A 13 2.23 14.60 -5.28
CA TYR A 13 3.56 14.05 -5.58
C TYR A 13 4.53 14.09 -4.39
N SER A 14 4.81 15.28 -3.85
CA SER A 14 5.81 15.44 -2.78
C SER A 14 5.47 14.65 -1.52
N GLN A 15 4.20 14.63 -1.14
CA GLN A 15 3.73 13.91 0.04
C GLN A 15 3.80 12.40 -0.17
N LEU A 16 3.46 11.90 -1.36
CA LEU A 16 3.60 10.48 -1.70
C LEU A 16 5.05 10.04 -1.71
N MET A 17 5.96 10.86 -2.25
CA MET A 17 7.39 10.55 -2.25
C MET A 17 7.95 10.48 -0.83
N ALA A 18 7.46 11.29 0.09
CA ALA A 18 7.84 11.23 1.50
C ALA A 18 7.30 9.96 2.20
N ILE A 19 6.10 9.51 1.86
CA ILE A 19 5.52 8.26 2.41
C ILE A 19 6.31 7.04 1.92
N TYR A 20 6.61 6.98 0.63
CA TYR A 20 7.26 5.84 -0.04
C TYR A 20 8.79 5.99 -0.16
N GLU A 21 9.42 6.83 0.65
CA GLU A 21 10.84 7.17 0.55
C GLU A 21 11.75 5.95 0.51
N GLU A 22 11.56 5.00 1.42
CA GLU A 22 12.39 3.80 1.54
C GLU A 22 12.17 2.84 0.37
N SER A 23 10.93 2.58 -0.01
CA SER A 23 10.63 1.70 -1.13
C SER A 23 11.01 2.33 -2.48
N ASN A 24 10.97 3.66 -2.61
CA ASN A 24 11.49 4.35 -3.80
C ASN A 24 12.99 4.18 -3.93
N LEU A 25 13.74 4.30 -2.84
CA LEU A 25 15.19 4.08 -2.85
C LEU A 25 15.52 2.62 -3.18
N GLU A 26 14.78 1.66 -2.65
CA GLU A 26 14.94 0.24 -2.98
C GLU A 26 14.66 -0.03 -4.46
N THR A 27 13.57 0.50 -5.00
CA THR A 27 13.22 0.39 -6.42
C THR A 27 14.29 1.03 -7.30
N GLY A 28 14.73 2.22 -6.97
CA GLY A 28 15.81 2.91 -7.68
C GLY A 28 17.13 2.16 -7.66
N SER A 29 17.42 1.45 -6.59
CA SER A 29 18.60 0.60 -6.47
C SER A 29 18.57 -0.62 -7.40
N ARG A 30 17.37 -1.11 -7.72
CA ARG A 30 17.19 -2.18 -8.74
C ARG A 30 17.34 -1.62 -10.15
N ILE A 31 16.85 -0.41 -10.42
CA ILE A 31 16.93 0.25 -11.74
C ILE A 31 18.36 0.72 -12.04
N ARG A 32 19.03 1.31 -11.05
CA ARG A 32 20.38 1.87 -11.14
C ARG A 32 21.29 1.32 -10.03
N PRO A 33 21.73 0.05 -10.09
CA PRO A 33 22.50 -0.57 -9.00
C PRO A 33 23.79 0.19 -8.63
N ASN A 34 24.44 0.80 -9.61
CA ASN A 34 25.69 1.54 -9.44
C ASN A 34 25.50 3.07 -9.43
N GLY A 35 24.24 3.55 -9.36
CA GLY A 35 23.93 4.97 -9.30
C GLY A 35 24.17 5.56 -7.92
N GLU A 36 24.40 6.86 -7.87
CA GLU A 36 24.41 7.62 -6.62
C GLU A 36 23.01 7.59 -5.97
N GLU A 37 22.95 7.81 -4.66
CA GLU A 37 21.69 7.71 -3.89
C GLU A 37 20.60 8.65 -4.43
N ASN A 38 20.95 9.89 -4.77
CA ASN A 38 20.01 10.86 -5.32
C ASN A 38 19.45 10.43 -6.69
N VAL A 39 20.26 9.78 -7.53
CA VAL A 39 19.82 9.24 -8.83
C VAL A 39 18.90 8.04 -8.62
N ARG A 40 19.25 7.12 -7.72
CA ARG A 40 18.42 5.97 -7.38
C ARG A 40 17.07 6.40 -6.79
N ARG A 41 17.08 7.39 -5.90
CA ARG A 41 15.86 7.96 -5.33
C ARG A 41 14.96 8.54 -6.42
N PHE A 42 15.51 9.35 -7.31
CA PHE A 42 14.77 9.95 -8.43
C PHE A 42 14.15 8.88 -9.35
N GLU A 43 14.90 7.88 -9.74
CA GLU A 43 14.40 6.77 -10.59
C GLU A 43 13.26 6.01 -9.90
N GLY A 44 13.37 5.75 -8.60
CA GLY A 44 12.32 5.12 -7.82
C GLY A 44 11.05 5.98 -7.72
N GLU A 45 11.20 7.28 -7.50
CA GLU A 45 10.09 8.24 -7.45
C GLU A 45 9.35 8.32 -8.79
N GLN A 46 10.08 8.40 -9.90
CA GLN A 46 9.49 8.43 -11.25
C GLN A 46 8.74 7.13 -11.55
N ALA A 47 9.33 5.99 -11.20
CA ALA A 47 8.67 4.69 -11.37
C ALA A 47 7.37 4.58 -10.56
N LEU A 48 7.38 5.02 -9.30
CA LEU A 48 6.19 5.03 -8.46
C LEU A 48 5.12 5.96 -9.02
N TYR A 49 5.49 7.17 -9.40
CA TYR A 49 4.52 8.14 -9.92
C TYR A 49 3.84 7.65 -11.19
N ALA A 50 4.60 7.14 -12.15
CA ALA A 50 4.07 6.55 -13.37
C ALA A 50 3.14 5.37 -13.07
N PHE A 51 3.55 4.50 -12.15
CA PHE A 51 2.74 3.36 -11.71
C PHE A 51 1.41 3.83 -11.08
N LEU A 52 1.43 4.79 -10.17
CA LEU A 52 0.22 5.28 -9.50
C LEU A 52 -0.73 5.99 -10.47
N GLN A 53 -0.21 6.76 -11.43
CA GLN A 53 -1.04 7.37 -12.48
C GLN A 53 -1.77 6.31 -13.29
N ASP A 54 -1.06 5.27 -13.74
CA ASP A 54 -1.64 4.17 -14.51
C ASP A 54 -2.63 3.34 -13.69
N PHE A 55 -2.28 3.05 -12.44
CA PHE A 55 -3.13 2.34 -11.49
C PHE A 55 -4.50 3.04 -11.29
N LEU A 56 -4.50 4.36 -11.13
CA LEU A 56 -5.74 5.13 -11.00
C LEU A 56 -6.51 5.22 -12.33
N ARG A 57 -5.82 5.32 -13.48
CA ARG A 57 -6.49 5.27 -14.80
C ARG A 57 -7.23 3.96 -15.05
N GLN A 58 -6.79 2.87 -14.44
CA GLN A 58 -7.48 1.58 -14.48
C GLN A 58 -8.72 1.51 -13.58
N GLY A 59 -9.08 2.58 -12.90
CA GLY A 59 -10.25 2.65 -12.01
C GLY A 59 -9.98 2.19 -10.58
N ASN A 60 -8.73 1.94 -10.22
CA ASN A 60 -8.33 1.52 -8.88
C ASN A 60 -8.30 2.70 -7.89
N ILE A 61 -8.03 2.41 -6.63
CA ILE A 61 -8.10 3.36 -5.52
C ILE A 61 -6.72 3.53 -4.88
N LEU A 62 -6.32 4.79 -4.65
CA LEU A 62 -5.29 5.15 -3.69
C LEU A 62 -5.95 5.80 -2.47
N ALA A 63 -5.82 5.17 -1.31
CA ALA A 63 -6.33 5.71 -0.06
C ALA A 63 -5.19 6.33 0.76
N LEU A 64 -5.44 7.50 1.30
CA LEU A 64 -4.50 8.26 2.10
C LEU A 64 -5.07 8.49 3.50
N TRP A 65 -4.21 8.49 4.51
CA TRP A 65 -4.53 9.02 5.83
C TRP A 65 -3.91 10.39 5.99
N GLU A 66 -4.75 11.40 6.17
CA GLU A 66 -4.32 12.77 6.40
C GLU A 66 -4.30 13.10 7.90
N GLN A 67 -3.22 13.70 8.33
CA GLN A 67 -3.02 14.26 9.65
C GLN A 67 -2.62 15.72 9.51
N GLU A 68 -3.36 16.62 10.17
CA GLU A 68 -3.11 18.08 10.08
C GLU A 68 -3.06 18.60 8.64
N GLY A 69 -3.92 18.05 7.78
CA GLY A 69 -4.02 18.44 6.37
C GLY A 69 -2.96 17.86 5.43
N ALA A 70 -2.08 16.99 5.92
CA ALA A 70 -1.05 16.35 5.11
C ALA A 70 -1.16 14.82 5.13
N PRO A 71 -1.01 14.13 3.97
CA PRO A 71 -0.95 12.68 3.92
C PRO A 71 0.28 12.14 4.67
N VAL A 72 0.05 11.17 5.56
CA VAL A 72 1.09 10.51 6.36
C VAL A 72 1.17 9.00 6.15
N ALA A 73 0.13 8.40 5.57
CA ALA A 73 0.11 6.99 5.20
C ALA A 73 -0.69 6.80 3.91
N ALA A 74 -0.38 5.75 3.17
CA ALA A 74 -1.02 5.40 1.91
C ALA A 74 -1.20 3.89 1.77
N VAL A 75 -2.25 3.47 1.08
CA VAL A 75 -2.49 2.09 0.67
C VAL A 75 -3.28 2.08 -0.63
N ARG A 76 -2.99 1.12 -1.49
CA ARG A 76 -3.71 0.90 -2.75
C ARG A 76 -4.77 -0.15 -2.55
N ALA A 77 -5.89 -0.03 -3.27
CA ALA A 77 -6.94 -1.03 -3.32
C ALA A 77 -7.39 -1.26 -4.77
N GLN A 78 -7.53 -2.51 -5.16
CA GLN A 78 -7.99 -2.92 -6.48
C GLN A 78 -8.96 -4.09 -6.37
N PRO A 79 -9.86 -4.29 -7.35
CA PRO A 79 -10.74 -5.44 -7.36
C PRO A 79 -9.96 -6.75 -7.28
N TYR A 80 -10.43 -7.67 -6.47
CA TYR A 80 -9.82 -8.98 -6.27
C TYR A 80 -10.88 -9.97 -5.74
N LEU A 81 -11.05 -11.10 -6.41
CA LEU A 81 -12.05 -12.12 -6.05
C LEU A 81 -13.44 -11.50 -5.83
N ASP A 82 -14.00 -11.69 -4.63
CA ASP A 82 -15.31 -11.19 -4.21
C ASP A 82 -15.24 -9.80 -3.51
N GLY A 83 -14.15 -9.08 -3.69
CA GLY A 83 -13.97 -7.79 -3.05
C GLY A 83 -12.72 -7.03 -3.54
N PHE A 84 -11.81 -6.70 -2.63
CA PHE A 84 -10.65 -5.86 -2.90
C PHE A 84 -9.37 -6.45 -2.31
N LEU A 85 -8.25 -6.23 -3.00
CA LEU A 85 -6.91 -6.50 -2.48
C LEU A 85 -6.25 -5.18 -2.09
N LEU A 86 -5.75 -5.11 -0.87
CA LEU A 86 -4.91 -4.02 -0.38
C LEU A 86 -3.44 -4.32 -0.68
N THR A 87 -2.72 -3.33 -1.22
CA THR A 87 -1.29 -3.43 -1.52
C THR A 87 -0.56 -2.14 -1.18
N GLY A 88 0.73 -2.23 -0.91
CA GLY A 88 1.60 -1.07 -0.73
C GLY A 88 1.22 -0.16 0.43
N LEU A 89 0.83 -0.75 1.57
CA LEU A 89 0.61 0.01 2.79
C LEU A 89 1.94 0.54 3.31
N GLU A 90 2.08 1.86 3.33
CA GLU A 90 3.23 2.53 3.92
C GLU A 90 2.83 3.73 4.74
N THR A 91 3.63 4.00 5.78
CA THR A 91 3.54 5.20 6.61
C THR A 91 4.85 5.98 6.49
N ARG A 92 4.76 7.28 6.36
CA ARG A 92 5.93 8.18 6.30
C ARG A 92 6.89 7.85 7.45
N PRO A 93 8.20 7.66 7.19
CA PRO A 93 9.14 7.13 8.17
C PRO A 93 9.20 7.88 9.50
N ASP A 94 9.16 9.21 9.45
CA ASP A 94 9.27 10.08 10.62
C ASP A 94 8.06 10.06 11.58
N VAL A 95 6.93 9.47 11.15
CA VAL A 95 5.70 9.40 11.95
C VAL A 95 5.19 7.96 12.15
N ARG A 96 6.04 6.97 11.94
CA ARG A 96 5.73 5.57 12.22
C ARG A 96 5.43 5.33 13.71
N ASN A 97 4.81 4.19 14.00
CA ASN A 97 4.42 3.77 15.36
C ASN A 97 3.41 4.68 16.06
N ARG A 98 2.73 5.57 15.32
CA ARG A 98 1.64 6.43 15.82
C ARG A 98 0.25 5.91 15.46
N GLY A 99 0.15 4.73 14.85
CA GLY A 99 -1.11 4.08 14.52
C GLY A 99 -1.77 4.55 13.21
N TYR A 100 -1.12 5.35 12.39
CA TYR A 100 -1.71 5.89 11.15
C TYR A 100 -2.01 4.82 10.11
N GLY A 101 -1.13 3.83 9.93
CA GLY A 101 -1.38 2.70 9.04
C GLY A 101 -2.61 1.89 9.47
N LYS A 102 -2.75 1.62 10.78
CA LYS A 102 -3.94 0.98 11.34
C LYS A 102 -5.20 1.81 11.12
N ALA A 103 -5.15 3.11 11.37
CA ALA A 103 -6.28 4.01 11.17
C ALA A 103 -6.73 4.01 9.70
N LEU A 104 -5.76 4.07 8.76
CA LEU A 104 -6.02 4.02 7.33
C LEU A 104 -6.70 2.71 6.92
N VAL A 105 -6.12 1.57 7.26
CA VAL A 105 -6.68 0.26 6.91
C VAL A 105 -8.06 0.07 7.51
N SER A 106 -8.24 0.40 8.80
CA SER A 106 -9.55 0.29 9.48
C SER A 106 -10.63 1.17 8.85
N ALA A 107 -10.29 2.40 8.47
CA ALA A 107 -11.24 3.30 7.82
C ALA A 107 -11.58 2.85 6.40
N LEU A 108 -10.58 2.42 5.63
CA LEU A 108 -10.77 1.98 4.26
C LEU A 108 -11.62 0.71 4.18
N THR A 109 -11.36 -0.29 5.02
CA THR A 109 -12.14 -1.54 5.04
C THR A 109 -13.61 -1.31 5.30
N LYS A 110 -13.97 -0.32 6.11
CA LYS A 110 -15.38 0.06 6.37
C LYS A 110 -16.05 0.74 5.17
N THR A 111 -15.27 1.28 4.26
CA THR A 111 -15.75 2.01 3.08
C THR A 111 -15.91 1.09 1.86
N LEU A 112 -15.08 0.05 1.77
CA LEU A 112 -15.11 -0.90 0.67
C LEU A 112 -16.26 -1.90 0.85
N SER A 113 -16.85 -2.34 -0.26
CA SER A 113 -17.86 -3.40 -0.28
C SER A 113 -17.20 -4.76 -0.52
N GLY A 114 -17.81 -5.82 0.03
CA GLY A 114 -17.29 -7.18 -0.11
C GLY A 114 -16.13 -7.49 0.81
N ALA A 115 -15.47 -8.62 0.59
CA ALA A 115 -14.29 -9.01 1.36
C ALA A 115 -13.09 -8.14 1.03
N VAL A 116 -12.19 -7.96 1.99
CA VAL A 116 -10.93 -7.24 1.78
C VAL A 116 -9.77 -8.18 2.07
N TYR A 117 -8.85 -8.27 1.14
CA TYR A 117 -7.70 -9.17 1.17
C TYR A 117 -6.40 -8.41 1.30
N ALA A 118 -5.39 -9.05 1.87
CA ALA A 118 -4.01 -8.59 1.86
C ALA A 118 -3.06 -9.79 1.72
N HIS A 119 -2.09 -9.71 0.80
CA HIS A 119 -0.98 -10.64 0.72
C HIS A 119 0.17 -10.05 1.54
N ILE A 120 0.55 -10.73 2.62
CA ILE A 120 1.55 -10.21 3.55
C ILE A 120 2.72 -11.17 3.61
N HIS A 121 3.93 -10.65 3.38
CA HIS A 121 5.14 -11.46 3.52
C HIS A 121 5.27 -11.95 4.96
N LYS A 122 5.53 -13.24 5.15
CA LYS A 122 5.56 -13.90 6.45
C LYS A 122 6.56 -13.29 7.44
N THR A 123 7.58 -12.58 6.93
CA THR A 123 8.57 -11.88 7.75
C THR A 123 8.21 -10.40 8.02
N ASN A 124 7.14 -9.89 7.43
CA ASN A 124 6.70 -8.51 7.64
C ASN A 124 5.80 -8.40 8.88
N GLY A 125 6.42 -8.51 10.06
CA GLY A 125 5.71 -8.49 11.35
C GLY A 125 4.89 -7.22 11.59
N ALA A 126 5.35 -6.06 11.12
CA ALA A 126 4.62 -4.80 11.25
C ALA A 126 3.30 -4.85 10.48
N SER A 127 3.31 -5.31 9.23
CA SER A 127 2.09 -5.44 8.41
C SER A 127 1.15 -6.51 8.96
N LEU A 128 1.67 -7.67 9.38
CA LEU A 128 0.88 -8.72 10.02
C LEU A 128 0.12 -8.15 11.23
N THR A 129 0.82 -7.46 12.13
CA THR A 129 0.24 -6.85 13.33
C THR A 129 -0.85 -5.82 12.99
N VAL A 130 -0.61 -4.94 12.03
CA VAL A 130 -1.58 -3.92 11.62
C VAL A 130 -2.87 -4.58 11.11
N HIS A 131 -2.76 -5.55 10.20
CA HIS A 131 -3.93 -6.20 9.62
C HIS A 131 -4.71 -7.02 10.65
N GLU A 132 -4.03 -7.76 11.52
CA GLU A 132 -4.68 -8.51 12.61
C GLU A 132 -5.44 -7.58 13.57
N LYS A 133 -4.85 -6.44 13.94
CA LYS A 133 -5.52 -5.42 14.77
C LYS A 133 -6.70 -4.75 14.07
N CYS A 134 -6.76 -4.77 12.75
CA CYS A 134 -7.89 -4.29 11.96
C CYS A 134 -8.98 -5.35 11.74
N GLY A 135 -8.80 -6.55 12.28
CA GLY A 135 -9.80 -7.61 12.19
C GLY A 135 -9.61 -8.59 11.03
N PHE A 136 -8.51 -8.48 10.30
CA PHE A 136 -8.14 -9.49 9.30
C PHE A 136 -7.75 -10.80 9.98
N ARG A 137 -8.04 -11.89 9.28
CA ARG A 137 -7.65 -13.24 9.70
C ARG A 137 -6.96 -13.96 8.54
N VAL A 138 -5.97 -14.77 8.86
CA VAL A 138 -5.34 -15.62 7.84
C VAL A 138 -6.36 -16.57 7.24
N CYS A 139 -6.43 -16.61 5.91
CA CYS A 139 -7.30 -17.53 5.17
C CYS A 139 -6.52 -18.50 4.29
N SER A 140 -5.25 -18.24 4.02
CA SER A 140 -4.35 -19.15 3.30
C SER A 140 -2.91 -18.97 3.77
N ASP A 141 -2.18 -20.07 3.89
CA ASP A 141 -0.74 -20.09 4.21
C ASP A 141 0.14 -19.75 3.00
N GLY A 142 -0.44 -19.39 1.88
CA GLY A 142 0.23 -18.94 0.67
C GLY A 142 -0.54 -17.79 0.04
N ALA A 143 -0.05 -17.31 -1.09
CA ALA A 143 -0.72 -16.29 -1.87
C ALA A 143 -0.64 -16.61 -3.37
N VAL A 144 -1.72 -16.36 -4.08
CA VAL A 144 -1.72 -16.21 -5.53
C VAL A 144 -1.56 -14.73 -5.82
N LEU A 145 -0.36 -14.34 -6.26
CA LEU A 145 -0.03 -12.95 -6.54
C LEU A 145 -0.76 -12.45 -7.78
N LEU A 146 -0.76 -11.13 -8.01
CA LEU A 146 -1.49 -10.51 -9.12
C LEU A 146 -1.02 -10.97 -10.51
N ASP A 147 0.24 -11.40 -10.63
CA ASP A 147 0.80 -11.98 -11.85
C ASP A 147 0.47 -13.48 -12.04
N GLY A 148 -0.32 -14.06 -11.14
CA GLY A 148 -0.68 -15.48 -11.12
C GLY A 148 0.35 -16.39 -10.45
N THR A 149 1.48 -15.86 -9.99
CA THR A 149 2.51 -16.63 -9.29
C THR A 149 2.00 -17.09 -7.93
N VAL A 150 2.17 -18.37 -7.62
CA VAL A 150 1.89 -18.91 -6.28
C VAL A 150 3.14 -18.76 -5.42
N SER A 151 3.02 -18.13 -4.26
CA SER A 151 4.13 -17.90 -3.35
C SER A 151 3.83 -18.42 -1.96
N SER A 152 4.74 -19.25 -1.44
CA SER A 152 4.74 -19.70 -0.04
C SER A 152 5.40 -18.70 0.92
N ARG A 153 6.01 -17.63 0.39
CA ARG A 153 6.64 -16.56 1.21
C ARG A 153 5.62 -15.61 1.81
N TYR A 154 4.40 -15.60 1.25
CA TYR A 154 3.29 -14.76 1.69
C TYR A 154 2.21 -15.63 2.30
N CYS A 155 1.42 -15.04 3.22
CA CYS A 155 0.11 -15.55 3.60
C CYS A 155 -0.96 -14.57 3.12
N THR A 156 -2.17 -15.09 2.91
CA THR A 156 -3.32 -14.28 2.53
C THR A 156 -4.18 -14.05 3.76
N TYR A 157 -4.44 -12.79 4.06
CA TYR A 157 -5.35 -12.33 5.09
C TYR A 157 -6.65 -11.85 4.46
N ARG A 158 -7.76 -12.04 5.17
CA ARG A 158 -9.09 -11.64 4.74
C ARG A 158 -9.82 -10.94 5.88
N TYR A 159 -10.51 -9.86 5.52
CA TYR A 159 -11.46 -9.16 6.38
C TYR A 159 -12.86 -9.34 5.80
N GLU A 160 -13.81 -9.66 6.65
CA GLU A 160 -15.24 -9.76 6.32
C GLU A 160 -16.03 -8.77 7.16
N HIS A 161 -16.95 -8.06 6.52
CA HIS A 161 -17.92 -7.26 7.26
C HIS A 161 -18.84 -8.17 8.08
N LYS A 162 -19.07 -7.74 9.31
CA LYS A 162 -20.03 -8.45 10.21
C LYS A 162 -21.46 -8.10 9.84
#